data_19ffc37c411bd2837bf55054d31f6dfa
#
_entry.id   19ffc37c411bd2837bf55054d31f6dfa
#
_cell.length_a   1.000
_cell.length_b   1.000
_cell.length_c   1.000
_cell.angle_alpha   90.00
_cell.angle_beta   90.00
_cell.angle_gamma   90.00
#
_symmetry.space_group_name_H-M   'P 1'
#
loop_
_entity.id
_entity.type
_entity.pdbx_description
1 polymer ?
#
loop_
_entity_poly.entity_id
_entity_poly.type
_entity_poly.pdbx_seq_one_letter_code
_entity_poly.pdbx_strand_id
1 'polypeptide(L)'
;MWIVDTHSETIARWLETLSDTPLVSDWALAEFTSALGIRRRTGAIDAAACERAEHAVDLWVESGVERLSFGAADLVTARHLMRIDGVAVKAPEALHLALARRCGTALATLDKPLRRAAEAIGIAVLPN
;
A
#
# COMPACT_ATOMS: atom_id res chain seq x y z
N MET A 1 2.25 -6.44 -2.36
CA MET A 1 2.03 -4.98 -2.37
C MET A 1 1.57 -4.54 -0.99
N TRP A 2 2.08 -3.42 -0.51
CA TRP A 2 1.92 -2.99 0.87
C TRP A 2 1.36 -1.58 0.95
N ILE A 3 0.31 -1.40 1.78
CA ILE A 3 -0.30 -0.10 2.01
C ILE A 3 -0.15 0.24 3.49
N VAL A 4 0.35 1.43 3.77
CA VAL A 4 0.49 1.94 5.13
C VAL A 4 -0.77 2.70 5.51
N ASP A 5 -1.39 2.28 6.59
CA ASP A 5 -2.51 2.99 7.20
C ASP A 5 -2.23 3.27 8.69
N THR A 6 -3.26 3.64 9.43
CA THR A 6 -3.15 3.92 10.86
C THR A 6 -2.78 2.70 11.71
N HIS A 7 -2.78 1.50 11.13
CA HIS A 7 -2.46 0.24 11.79
C HIS A 7 -1.11 -0.33 11.35
N SER A 8 -0.16 0.55 10.99
CA SER A 8 1.14 0.17 10.44
C SER A 8 1.92 -0.82 11.31
N GLU A 9 1.82 -0.75 12.65
CA GLU A 9 2.47 -1.71 13.54
C GLU A 9 1.91 -3.13 13.38
N THR A 10 0.60 -3.27 13.21
CA THR A 10 -0.05 -4.56 12.96
C THR A 10 0.40 -5.14 11.62
N ILE A 11 0.45 -4.31 10.59
CA ILE A 11 0.97 -4.72 9.27
C ILE A 11 2.44 -5.13 9.37
N ALA A 12 3.27 -4.36 10.05
CA ALA A 12 4.69 -4.68 10.21
C ALA A 12 4.89 -6.03 10.91
N ARG A 13 4.18 -6.29 12.00
CA ARG A 13 4.23 -7.58 12.71
C ARG A 13 3.78 -8.74 11.83
N TRP A 14 2.71 -8.52 11.08
CA TRP A 14 2.20 -9.55 10.17
C TRP A 14 3.19 -9.84 9.04
N LEU A 15 3.83 -8.81 8.47
CA LEU A 15 4.85 -8.98 7.43
C LEU A 15 6.03 -9.82 7.91
N GLU A 16 6.42 -9.71 9.18
CA GLU A 16 7.47 -10.53 9.77
C GLU A 16 7.10 -12.02 9.79
N THR A 17 5.83 -12.36 9.74
CA THR A 17 5.37 -13.76 9.76
C THR A 17 5.22 -14.36 8.36
N LEU A 18 5.34 -13.56 7.30
CA LEU A 18 5.23 -14.05 5.93
C LEU A 18 6.47 -14.81 5.51
N SER A 19 6.24 -15.96 4.86
CA SER A 19 7.31 -16.75 4.24
C SER A 19 7.76 -16.17 2.91
N ASP A 20 6.90 -15.38 2.25
CA ASP A 20 7.17 -14.79 0.95
C ASP A 20 7.72 -13.37 1.07
N THR A 21 8.60 -13.00 0.15
CA THR A 21 9.15 -11.65 0.08
C THR A 21 8.06 -10.67 -0.38
N PRO A 22 7.76 -9.64 0.41
CA PRO A 22 6.77 -8.65 -0.01
C PRO A 22 7.31 -7.78 -1.15
N LEU A 23 6.37 -7.32 -2.01
CA LEU A 23 6.62 -6.27 -2.98
C LEU A 23 6.13 -4.95 -2.39
N VAL A 24 6.90 -3.90 -2.54
CA VAL A 24 6.47 -2.55 -2.19
C VAL A 24 6.55 -1.66 -3.42
N SER A 25 5.44 -0.98 -3.72
CA SER A 25 5.45 -0.04 -4.84
C SER A 25 6.08 1.30 -4.42
N ASP A 26 6.68 1.98 -5.39
CA ASP A 26 7.15 3.35 -5.19
C ASP A 26 6.00 4.27 -4.78
N TRP A 27 4.79 3.97 -5.26
CA TRP A 27 3.57 4.68 -4.88
C TRP A 27 3.23 4.49 -3.39
N ALA A 28 3.30 3.27 -2.89
CA ALA A 28 3.05 2.98 -1.47
C ALA A 28 4.06 3.70 -0.56
N LEU A 29 5.32 3.77 -0.98
CA LEU A 29 6.35 4.51 -0.23
C LEU A 29 6.05 6.00 -0.19
N ALA A 30 5.61 6.58 -1.31
CA ALA A 30 5.21 7.99 -1.36
C ALA A 30 3.99 8.27 -0.47
N GLU A 31 3.00 7.38 -0.48
CA GLU A 31 1.82 7.50 0.38
C GLU A 31 2.18 7.39 1.87
N PHE A 32 3.12 6.53 2.20
CA PHE A 32 3.61 6.41 3.58
C PHE A 32 4.20 7.73 4.07
N THR A 33 5.08 8.33 3.31
CA THR A 33 5.68 9.64 3.65
C THR A 33 4.62 10.72 3.75
N SER A 34 3.65 10.73 2.84
CA SER A 34 2.52 11.67 2.87
C SER A 34 1.69 11.50 4.16
N ALA A 35 1.35 10.28 4.52
CA ALA A 35 0.57 9.98 5.72
C ALA A 35 1.31 10.41 7.00
N LEU A 36 2.61 10.14 7.10
CA LEU A 36 3.42 10.60 8.23
C LEU A 36 3.46 12.13 8.31
N GLY A 37 3.60 12.81 7.18
CA GLY A 37 3.60 14.27 7.11
C GLY A 37 2.29 14.86 7.62
N ILE A 38 1.17 14.28 7.26
CA ILE A 38 -0.15 14.70 7.76
C ILE A 38 -0.24 14.51 9.28
N ARG A 39 0.17 13.36 9.79
CA ARG A 39 0.14 13.08 11.24
C ARG A 39 1.04 14.01 12.03
N ARG A 40 2.20 14.36 11.48
CA ARG A 40 3.10 15.34 12.08
C ARG A 40 2.45 16.72 12.13
N ARG A 41 1.89 17.20 11.02
CA ARG A 41 1.28 18.53 10.94
C ARG A 41 0.05 18.68 11.81
N THR A 42 -0.70 17.59 12.02
CA THR A 42 -1.89 17.58 12.88
C THR A 42 -1.56 17.32 14.35
N GLY A 43 -0.30 17.10 14.69
CA GLY A 43 0.13 16.86 16.07
C GLY A 43 -0.10 15.42 16.56
N ALA A 44 -0.51 14.49 15.69
CA ALA A 44 -0.71 13.10 16.05
C ALA A 44 0.60 12.38 16.39
N ILE A 45 1.70 12.80 15.78
CA ILE A 45 3.06 12.35 16.09
C ILE A 45 4.01 13.54 16.11
N ASP A 46 5.09 13.45 16.87
CA ASP A 46 6.12 14.48 16.87
C ASP A 46 7.15 14.27 15.74
N ALA A 47 8.04 15.25 15.54
CA ALA A 47 9.07 15.19 14.51
C ALA A 47 10.00 13.99 14.69
N ALA A 48 10.38 13.68 15.93
CA ALA A 48 11.28 12.56 16.22
C ALA A 48 10.63 11.21 15.86
N ALA A 49 9.35 11.03 16.17
CA ALA A 49 8.60 9.82 15.80
C ALA A 49 8.48 9.69 14.27
N CYS A 50 8.25 10.80 13.57
CA CYS A 50 8.20 10.82 12.11
C CYS A 50 9.54 10.39 11.51
N GLU A 51 10.65 10.94 11.98
CA GLU A 51 12.00 10.58 11.51
C GLU A 51 12.32 9.10 11.76
N ARG A 52 11.96 8.59 12.94
CA ARG A 52 12.15 7.16 13.26
C ARG A 52 11.39 6.25 12.32
N ALA A 53 10.13 6.60 12.01
CA ALA A 53 9.30 5.82 11.10
C ALA A 53 9.86 5.82 9.67
N GLU A 54 10.28 6.97 9.17
CA GLU A 54 10.92 7.07 7.86
C GLU A 54 12.22 6.26 7.79
N HIS A 55 13.05 6.38 8.82
CA HIS A 55 14.30 5.61 8.89
C HIS A 55 14.05 4.11 8.91
N ALA A 56 13.06 3.65 9.67
CA ALA A 56 12.69 2.24 9.73
C ALA A 56 12.27 1.70 8.36
N VAL A 57 11.49 2.47 7.60
CA VAL A 57 11.08 2.08 6.25
C VAL A 57 12.27 2.07 5.29
N ASP A 58 13.15 3.06 5.37
CA ASP A 58 14.35 3.10 4.53
C ASP A 58 15.23 1.87 4.77
N LEU A 59 15.44 1.48 6.02
CA LEU A 59 16.19 0.28 6.36
C LEU A 59 15.51 -0.99 5.83
N TRP A 60 14.19 -1.06 5.94
CA TRP A 60 13.43 -2.19 5.44
C TRP A 60 13.56 -2.33 3.92
N VAL A 61 13.46 -1.23 3.19
CA VAL A 61 13.65 -1.22 1.73
C VAL A 61 15.07 -1.64 1.36
N GLU A 62 16.08 -1.14 2.08
CA GLU A 62 17.49 -1.49 1.85
C GLU A 62 17.79 -2.96 2.19
N SER A 63 16.98 -3.62 3.01
CA SER A 63 17.17 -5.02 3.40
C SER A 63 16.92 -6.03 2.27
N GLY A 64 16.53 -5.58 1.08
CA GLY A 64 16.33 -6.43 -0.08
C GLY A 64 14.85 -6.66 -0.45
N VAL A 65 13.95 -5.82 0.05
CA VAL A 65 12.56 -5.82 -0.37
C VAL A 65 12.49 -5.45 -1.85
N GLU A 66 11.74 -6.21 -2.62
CA GLU A 66 11.57 -5.93 -4.04
C GLU A 66 10.69 -4.69 -4.22
N ARG A 67 11.21 -3.72 -4.98
CA ARG A 67 10.49 -2.48 -5.28
C ARG A 67 9.82 -2.56 -6.64
N LEU A 68 8.60 -2.06 -6.69
CA LEU A 68 7.79 -2.03 -7.91
C LEU A 68 7.60 -0.59 -8.37
N SER A 69 8.06 -0.29 -9.58
CA SER A 69 7.77 0.99 -10.22
C SER A 69 6.40 0.96 -10.90
N PHE A 70 5.85 2.13 -11.17
CA PHE A 70 4.60 2.26 -11.91
C PHE A 70 4.76 3.32 -12.99
N GLY A 71 3.83 3.31 -13.96
CA GLY A 71 3.86 4.24 -15.06
C GLY A 71 2.48 4.52 -15.64
N ALA A 72 2.45 5.18 -16.78
CA ALA A 72 1.21 5.60 -17.42
C ALA A 72 0.24 4.43 -17.70
N ALA A 73 0.75 3.26 -18.06
CA ALA A 73 -0.08 2.09 -18.31
C ALA A 73 -0.86 1.66 -17.06
N ASP A 74 -0.26 1.76 -15.88
CA ASP A 74 -0.93 1.43 -14.62
C ASP A 74 -2.05 2.43 -14.31
N LEU A 75 -1.86 3.71 -14.64
CA LEU A 75 -2.90 4.72 -14.48
C LEU A 75 -4.07 4.49 -15.44
N VAL A 76 -3.79 4.04 -16.67
CA VAL A 76 -4.85 3.64 -17.61
C VAL A 76 -5.64 2.46 -17.05
N THR A 77 -4.98 1.45 -16.53
CA THR A 77 -5.65 0.32 -15.87
C THR A 77 -6.48 0.78 -14.68
N ALA A 78 -5.95 1.65 -13.83
CA ALA A 78 -6.69 2.20 -12.69
C ALA A 78 -7.99 2.90 -13.14
N ARG A 79 -7.95 3.68 -14.21
CA ARG A 79 -9.16 4.30 -14.77
C ARG A 79 -10.20 3.26 -15.20
N HIS A 80 -9.76 2.19 -15.85
CA HIS A 80 -10.66 1.11 -16.27
C HIS A 80 -11.27 0.40 -15.07
N LEU A 81 -10.50 0.13 -14.04
CA LEU A 81 -10.97 -0.54 -12.83
C LEU A 81 -12.03 0.29 -12.11
N MET A 82 -11.84 1.60 -12.03
CA MET A 82 -12.83 2.50 -11.37
C MET A 82 -14.17 2.57 -12.09
N ARG A 83 -14.25 2.12 -13.35
CA ARG A 83 -15.51 2.03 -14.11
C ARG A 83 -16.28 0.74 -13.86
N ILE A 84 -15.68 -0.22 -13.18
CA ILE A 84 -16.32 -1.50 -12.89
C ILE A 84 -17.28 -1.32 -11.73
N ASP A 85 -18.51 -1.83 -11.86
CA ASP A 85 -19.46 -1.86 -10.77
C ASP A 85 -18.89 -2.68 -9.59
N GLY A 86 -19.03 -2.15 -8.39
CA GLY A 86 -18.45 -2.77 -7.19
C GLY A 86 -17.04 -2.31 -6.85
N VAL A 87 -16.39 -1.53 -7.72
CA VAL A 87 -15.07 -0.94 -7.44
C VAL A 87 -15.27 0.52 -7.03
N ALA A 88 -15.58 0.73 -5.76
CA ALA A 88 -15.89 2.05 -5.18
C ALA A 88 -14.65 2.59 -4.45
N VAL A 89 -13.64 3.00 -5.19
CA VAL A 89 -12.38 3.53 -4.67
C VAL A 89 -11.96 4.79 -5.42
N LYS A 90 -11.10 5.57 -4.80
CA LYS A 90 -10.49 6.75 -5.44
C LYS A 90 -9.27 6.33 -6.26
N ALA A 91 -8.72 7.27 -7.04
CA ALA A 91 -7.58 7.01 -7.90
C ALA A 91 -6.36 6.43 -7.16
N PRO A 92 -5.96 6.92 -5.97
CA PRO A 92 -4.83 6.34 -5.25
C PRO A 92 -5.00 4.84 -4.96
N GLU A 93 -6.18 4.43 -4.50
CA GLU A 93 -6.48 3.03 -4.18
C GLU A 93 -6.59 2.19 -5.47
N ALA A 94 -7.17 2.76 -6.52
CA ALA A 94 -7.26 2.09 -7.81
C ALA A 94 -5.88 1.78 -8.40
N LEU A 95 -4.88 2.63 -8.16
CA LEU A 95 -3.51 2.37 -8.58
C LEU A 95 -2.93 1.13 -7.89
N HIS A 96 -3.18 0.95 -6.59
CA HIS A 96 -2.77 -0.27 -5.88
C HIS A 96 -3.41 -1.52 -6.48
N LEU A 97 -4.69 -1.46 -6.84
CA LEU A 97 -5.39 -2.57 -7.51
C LEU A 97 -4.76 -2.87 -8.87
N ALA A 98 -4.44 -1.85 -9.66
CA ALA A 98 -3.81 -2.00 -10.97
C ALA A 98 -2.44 -2.69 -10.85
N LEU A 99 -1.65 -2.29 -9.86
CA LEU A 99 -0.33 -2.87 -9.62
C LEU A 99 -0.42 -4.32 -9.15
N ALA A 100 -1.31 -4.62 -8.23
CA ALA A 100 -1.53 -6.00 -7.76
C ALA A 100 -1.97 -6.91 -8.92
N ARG A 101 -2.86 -6.42 -9.77
CA ARG A 101 -3.31 -7.16 -10.96
C ARG A 101 -2.18 -7.41 -11.95
N ARG A 102 -1.38 -6.39 -12.26
CA ARG A 102 -0.23 -6.53 -13.18
C ARG A 102 0.77 -7.56 -12.68
N CYS A 103 1.05 -7.57 -11.38
CA CYS A 103 2.01 -8.50 -10.79
C CYS A 103 1.44 -9.88 -10.47
N GLY A 104 0.13 -10.05 -10.56
CA GLY A 104 -0.52 -11.31 -10.19
C GLY A 104 -0.33 -11.67 -8.72
N THR A 105 -0.29 -10.66 -7.85
CA THR A 105 -0.04 -10.84 -6.40
C THR A 105 -1.26 -10.53 -5.57
N ALA A 106 -1.26 -10.99 -4.32
CA ALA A 106 -2.20 -10.54 -3.32
C ALA A 106 -1.91 -9.09 -2.91
N LEU A 107 -2.93 -8.40 -2.45
CA LEU A 107 -2.83 -7.05 -1.91
C LEU A 107 -2.91 -7.10 -0.38
N ALA A 108 -1.94 -6.51 0.30
CA ALA A 108 -1.97 -6.39 1.75
C ALA A 108 -2.55 -5.02 2.13
N THR A 109 -3.70 -5.01 2.80
CA THR A 109 -4.35 -3.78 3.24
C THR A 109 -5.29 -4.02 4.42
N LEU A 110 -5.40 -3.03 5.29
CA LEU A 110 -6.42 -2.97 6.33
C LEU A 110 -7.57 -2.03 5.96
N ASP A 111 -7.46 -1.31 4.85
CA ASP A 111 -8.50 -0.42 4.34
C ASP A 111 -9.68 -1.25 3.84
N LYS A 112 -10.83 -1.10 4.49
CA LYS A 112 -12.03 -1.90 4.17
C LYS A 112 -12.60 -1.63 2.77
N PRO A 113 -12.75 -0.37 2.32
CA PRO A 113 -13.20 -0.11 0.95
C PRO A 113 -12.27 -0.70 -0.11
N LEU A 114 -10.96 -0.60 0.08
CA LEU A 114 -9.98 -1.17 -0.84
C LEU A 114 -10.04 -2.70 -0.85
N ARG A 115 -10.22 -3.31 0.31
CA ARG A 115 -10.43 -4.77 0.42
C ARG A 115 -11.62 -5.23 -0.40
N ARG A 116 -12.76 -4.57 -0.22
CA ARG A 116 -13.98 -4.90 -0.97
C ARG A 116 -13.81 -4.75 -2.48
N ALA A 117 -13.14 -3.70 -2.92
CA ALA A 117 -12.85 -3.48 -4.33
C ALA A 117 -11.94 -4.56 -4.90
N ALA A 118 -10.90 -4.94 -4.18
CA ALA A 118 -9.98 -6.02 -4.58
C ALA A 118 -10.72 -7.35 -4.72
N GLU A 119 -11.53 -7.69 -3.76
CA GLU A 119 -12.33 -8.92 -3.78
C GLU A 119 -13.31 -8.93 -4.96
N ALA A 120 -13.92 -7.79 -5.28
CA ALA A 120 -14.85 -7.66 -6.41
C ALA A 120 -14.20 -7.96 -7.76
N ILE A 121 -12.91 -7.79 -7.90
CA ILE A 121 -12.17 -8.05 -9.14
C ILE A 121 -11.25 -9.28 -9.05
N GLY A 122 -11.41 -10.08 -8.00
CA GLY A 122 -10.71 -11.36 -7.87
C GLY A 122 -9.27 -11.26 -7.39
N ILE A 123 -8.88 -10.14 -6.78
CA ILE A 123 -7.56 -9.99 -6.16
C ILE A 123 -7.63 -10.49 -4.72
N ALA A 124 -6.76 -11.44 -4.37
CA ALA A 124 -6.65 -11.92 -3.00
C ALA A 124 -6.16 -10.81 -2.08
N VAL A 125 -6.72 -10.74 -0.88
CA VAL A 125 -6.40 -9.70 0.10
C VAL A 125 -5.85 -10.33 1.37
N LEU A 126 -4.80 -9.71 1.91
CA LEU A 126 -4.16 -10.10 3.15
C LEU A 126 -4.22 -8.93 4.14
N PRO A 127 -4.25 -9.19 5.46
CA PRO A 127 -4.47 -10.49 6.08
C PRO A 127 -5.89 -11.00 5.84
N ASN A 128 -6.03 -12.30 5.89
CA ASN A 128 -7.34 -12.96 5.70
C ASN A 128 -8.31 -12.61 6.83
#